data_72f0fbb440d8b8b16c7ff3c66ad047f7
#
_entry.id   72f0fbb440d8b8b16c7ff3c66ad047f7
#
_cell.length_a   1.000
_cell.length_b   1.000
_cell.length_c   1.000
_cell.angle_alpha   90.00
_cell.angle_beta   90.00
_cell.angle_gamma   90.00
#
_symmetry.space_group_name_H-M   'P 1'
#
loop_
_entity.id
_entity.type
_entity.pdbx_description
1 polymer ?
#
loop_
_entity_poly.entity_id
_entity_poly.type
_entity_poly.pdbx_seq_one_letter_code
_entity_poly.pdbx_strand_id
1 'polypeptide(L)'
;MRTKNIILLAVIACIGVVAFFFACKYSYESKLSALKEEAKEAFIKAFNQELKSRNVEGEGPLMLTLPDVSNVGFTELPDSVIYADSTGVYKLKLDKAKHYDNITTDTSVRLLHSVAFKEHPIQPDSLNLIWKKYLNESGISMEAALYVSVVDRLGDVTSASTSYSEWRKFSNLVFIVSIGYACEIEVMAYLHY
;
A
#
# COMPACT_ATOMS: atom_id res chain seq x y z
N MET A 1 39.72 42.85 22.62
CA MET A 1 39.24 42.70 21.22
C MET A 1 39.33 41.26 20.68
N ARG A 2 40.39 40.49 20.92
CA ARG A 2 40.57 39.11 20.45
C ARG A 2 39.52 38.10 20.95
N THR A 3 39.13 38.12 22.21
CA THR A 3 38.15 37.18 22.78
C THR A 3 36.75 37.29 22.19
N LYS A 4 36.26 38.50 21.90
CA LYS A 4 34.97 38.69 21.26
C LYS A 4 34.90 38.11 19.84
N ASN A 5 36.03 38.21 19.08
CA ASN A 5 36.09 37.64 17.72
C ASN A 5 36.13 36.11 17.75
N ILE A 6 36.77 35.50 18.76
CA ILE A 6 36.80 34.03 18.95
C ILE A 6 35.40 33.51 19.28
N ILE A 7 34.69 34.20 20.17
CA ILE A 7 33.31 33.81 20.53
C ILE A 7 32.40 33.93 19.31
N LEU A 8 32.49 35.03 18.52
CA LEU A 8 31.71 35.19 17.31
C LEU A 8 31.98 34.07 16.29
N LEU A 9 33.25 33.74 16.06
CA LEU A 9 33.64 32.63 15.18
C LEU A 9 33.08 31.27 15.67
N ALA A 10 33.12 31.00 16.96
CA ALA A 10 32.56 29.79 17.55
C ALA A 10 31.03 29.72 17.33
N VAL A 11 30.31 30.82 17.52
CA VAL A 11 28.87 30.87 17.29
C VAL A 11 28.54 30.63 15.82
N ILE A 12 29.26 31.26 14.90
CA ILE A 12 29.05 31.04 13.45
C ILE A 12 29.34 29.59 13.08
N ALA A 13 30.39 28.97 13.62
CA ALA A 13 30.71 27.57 13.39
C ALA A 13 29.60 26.64 13.91
N CYS A 14 29.08 26.89 15.11
CA CYS A 14 27.96 26.12 15.66
C CYS A 14 26.70 26.25 14.81
N ILE A 15 26.36 27.45 14.35
CA ILE A 15 25.21 27.65 13.45
C ILE A 15 25.42 26.90 12.14
N GLY A 16 26.62 26.91 11.58
CA GLY A 16 26.97 26.18 10.36
C GLY A 16 26.80 24.66 10.51
N VAL A 17 27.27 24.10 11.62
CA VAL A 17 27.10 22.65 11.92
C VAL A 17 25.61 22.28 12.04
N VAL A 18 24.84 23.08 12.76
CA VAL A 18 23.41 22.86 12.93
C VAL A 18 22.68 22.93 11.58
N ALA A 19 22.96 23.94 10.79
CA ALA A 19 22.37 24.12 9.45
C ALA A 19 22.72 22.94 8.52
N PHE A 20 23.97 22.48 8.55
CA PHE A 20 24.42 21.31 7.79
C PHE A 20 23.69 20.04 8.22
N PHE A 21 23.51 19.82 9.52
CA PHE A 21 22.77 18.67 10.04
C PHE A 21 21.31 18.66 9.55
N PHE A 22 20.64 19.82 9.61
CA PHE A 22 19.26 19.94 9.10
C PHE A 22 19.18 19.72 7.59
N ALA A 23 20.12 20.24 6.82
CA ALA A 23 20.19 20.03 5.39
C ALA A 23 20.36 18.55 5.01
N CYS A 24 21.27 17.84 5.72
CA CYS A 24 21.46 16.40 5.54
C CYS A 24 20.21 15.60 5.89
N LYS A 25 19.56 15.92 7.01
CA LYS A 25 18.31 15.28 7.43
C LYS A 25 17.20 15.48 6.39
N TYR A 26 16.98 16.72 5.96
CA TYR A 26 16.00 17.04 4.94
C TYR A 26 16.26 16.32 3.62
N SER A 27 17.50 16.30 3.16
CA SER A 27 17.90 15.58 1.94
C SER A 27 17.65 14.07 2.07
N TYR A 28 17.93 13.49 3.22
CA TYR A 28 17.67 12.07 3.49
C TYR A 28 16.16 11.75 3.47
N GLU A 29 15.35 12.53 4.19
CA GLU A 29 13.90 12.35 4.24
C GLU A 29 13.26 12.51 2.86
N SER A 30 13.71 13.49 2.07
CA SER A 30 13.23 13.70 0.70
C SER A 30 13.54 12.51 -0.21
N LYS A 31 14.77 11.97 -0.15
CA LYS A 31 15.14 10.79 -0.93
C LYS A 31 14.38 9.54 -0.50
N LEU A 32 14.16 9.38 0.81
CA LEU A 32 13.39 8.27 1.34
C LEU A 32 11.92 8.34 0.89
N SER A 33 11.34 9.54 0.88
CA SER A 33 9.98 9.74 0.39
C SER A 33 9.86 9.43 -1.10
N ALA A 34 10.82 9.88 -1.92
CA ALA A 34 10.86 9.56 -3.34
C ALA A 34 10.98 8.05 -3.58
N LEU A 35 11.88 7.37 -2.85
CA LEU A 35 12.03 5.92 -2.92
C LEU A 35 10.72 5.19 -2.59
N LYS A 36 10.00 5.64 -1.56
CA LYS A 36 8.71 5.04 -1.18
C LYS A 36 7.67 5.18 -2.28
N GLU A 37 7.60 6.34 -2.90
CA GLU A 37 6.65 6.61 -3.99
C GLU A 37 6.97 5.77 -5.24
N GLU A 38 8.23 5.71 -5.65
CA GLU A 38 8.68 4.88 -6.77
C GLU A 38 8.40 3.38 -6.50
N ALA A 39 8.65 2.92 -5.29
CA ALA A 39 8.37 1.55 -4.89
C ALA A 39 6.87 1.23 -4.91
N LYS A 40 6.02 2.18 -4.50
CA LYS A 40 4.56 2.06 -4.55
C LYS A 40 4.05 2.03 -5.98
N GLU A 41 4.57 2.89 -6.87
CA GLU A 41 4.23 2.85 -8.30
C GLU A 41 4.61 1.52 -8.95
N ALA A 42 5.81 1.02 -8.65
CA ALA A 42 6.26 -0.30 -9.11
C ALA A 42 5.34 -1.41 -8.61
N PHE A 43 4.85 -1.31 -7.37
CA PHE A 43 3.88 -2.25 -6.80
C PHE A 43 2.54 -2.20 -7.53
N ILE A 44 2.01 -1.03 -7.82
CA ILE A 44 0.75 -0.88 -8.56
C ILE A 44 0.85 -1.53 -9.95
N LYS A 45 1.99 -1.38 -10.63
CA LYS A 45 2.24 -2.04 -11.93
C LYS A 45 2.26 -3.57 -11.77
N ALA A 46 2.93 -4.08 -10.74
CA ALA A 46 3.01 -5.51 -10.44
C ALA A 46 1.62 -6.09 -10.12
N PHE A 47 0.86 -5.40 -9.29
CA PHE A 47 -0.49 -5.78 -8.92
C PHE A 47 -1.42 -5.84 -10.14
N ASN A 48 -1.38 -4.83 -11.00
CA ASN A 48 -2.16 -4.80 -12.22
C ASN A 48 -1.76 -5.91 -13.21
N GLN A 49 -0.48 -6.28 -13.26
CA GLN A 49 -0.01 -7.41 -14.07
C GLN A 49 -0.53 -8.73 -13.51
N GLU A 50 -0.46 -8.93 -12.20
CA GLU A 50 -0.99 -10.11 -11.54
C GLU A 50 -2.50 -10.24 -11.75
N LEU A 51 -3.24 -9.14 -11.61
CA LEU A 51 -4.69 -9.11 -11.84
C LEU A 51 -5.05 -9.50 -13.28
N LYS A 52 -4.28 -9.01 -14.28
CA LYS A 52 -4.48 -9.37 -15.69
C LYS A 52 -4.20 -10.86 -15.94
N SER A 53 -3.23 -11.45 -15.27
CA SER A 53 -2.92 -12.88 -15.42
C SER A 53 -4.02 -13.80 -14.86
N ARG A 54 -4.88 -13.25 -14.00
CA ARG A 54 -6.04 -13.93 -13.42
C ARG A 54 -7.30 -13.79 -14.27
N ASN A 55 -7.23 -13.18 -15.46
CA ASN A 55 -8.34 -13.15 -16.39
C ASN A 55 -8.79 -14.58 -16.67
N VAL A 56 -9.89 -14.94 -16.05
CA VAL A 56 -10.55 -16.22 -16.22
C VAL A 56 -11.04 -16.26 -17.66
N GLU A 57 -10.33 -16.98 -18.50
CA GLU A 57 -10.81 -17.30 -19.82
C GLU A 57 -12.11 -18.07 -19.66
N GLY A 58 -13.24 -17.46 -19.91
CA GLY A 58 -14.51 -18.15 -20.04
C GLY A 58 -15.70 -17.62 -19.29
N GLU A 59 -15.58 -16.74 -18.34
CA GLU A 59 -16.75 -16.09 -17.74
C GLU A 59 -16.95 -14.73 -18.41
N GLY A 60 -18.07 -14.61 -19.12
CA GLY A 60 -18.52 -13.37 -19.73
C GLY A 60 -18.56 -12.22 -18.73
N PRO A 61 -18.77 -10.97 -19.18
CA PRO A 61 -18.71 -9.81 -18.33
C PRO A 61 -19.59 -10.05 -17.10
N LEU A 62 -18.98 -10.01 -15.91
CA LEU A 62 -19.71 -10.00 -14.64
C LEU A 62 -20.72 -8.86 -14.72
N MET A 63 -21.96 -9.18 -15.06
CA MET A 63 -23.07 -8.25 -14.92
C MET A 63 -23.35 -8.11 -13.42
N LEU A 64 -22.53 -7.29 -12.77
CA LEU A 64 -22.83 -6.78 -11.45
C LEU A 64 -24.04 -5.85 -11.61
N THR A 65 -25.22 -6.35 -11.28
CA THR A 65 -26.37 -5.50 -11.05
C THR A 65 -26.09 -4.73 -9.76
N LEU A 66 -25.28 -3.69 -9.88
CA LEU A 66 -25.11 -2.73 -8.80
C LEU A 66 -26.49 -2.10 -8.55
N PRO A 67 -26.97 -2.04 -7.31
CA PRO A 67 -28.05 -1.12 -6.99
C PRO A 67 -27.60 0.26 -7.49
N ASP A 68 -28.52 0.95 -8.16
CA ASP A 68 -28.28 2.21 -8.84
C ASP A 68 -27.59 3.24 -7.90
N VAL A 69 -26.27 3.27 -7.93
CA VAL A 69 -25.44 4.16 -7.11
C VAL A 69 -25.20 5.50 -7.81
N SER A 70 -25.87 5.72 -8.94
CA SER A 70 -25.67 6.87 -9.83
C SER A 70 -26.02 8.22 -9.18
N ASN A 71 -26.57 8.25 -7.96
CA ASN A 71 -27.03 9.49 -7.32
C ASN A 71 -26.49 9.75 -5.90
N VAL A 72 -25.55 8.97 -5.40
CA VAL A 72 -24.92 9.28 -4.12
C VAL A 72 -23.63 10.04 -4.40
N GLY A 73 -23.71 11.35 -4.38
CA GLY A 73 -22.52 12.18 -4.27
C GLY A 73 -21.78 11.79 -2.99
N PHE A 74 -20.63 11.11 -3.15
CA PHE A 74 -19.79 10.68 -2.05
C PHE A 74 -19.12 11.90 -1.40
N THR A 75 -19.88 12.70 -0.67
CA THR A 75 -19.32 13.74 0.21
C THR A 75 -18.88 13.18 1.55
N GLU A 76 -19.42 12.03 1.97
CA GLU A 76 -18.99 11.33 3.20
C GLU A 76 -19.04 9.81 2.98
N LEU A 77 -17.93 9.14 3.28
CA LEU A 77 -17.86 7.68 3.28
C LEU A 77 -18.78 7.11 4.38
N PRO A 78 -19.63 6.12 4.08
CA PRO A 78 -20.49 5.50 5.09
C PRO A 78 -19.64 4.77 6.14
N ASP A 79 -20.11 4.72 7.37
CA ASP A 79 -19.42 4.01 8.46
C ASP A 79 -19.49 2.49 8.31
N SER A 80 -20.36 1.99 7.45
CA SER A 80 -20.52 0.56 7.20
C SER A 80 -21.15 0.30 5.83
N VAL A 81 -20.82 -0.84 5.25
CA VAL A 81 -21.38 -1.34 4.00
C VAL A 81 -22.21 -2.58 4.29
N ILE A 82 -23.36 -2.68 3.64
CA ILE A 82 -24.19 -3.88 3.67
C ILE A 82 -23.84 -4.72 2.46
N TYR A 83 -23.36 -5.92 2.72
CA TYR A 83 -23.07 -6.92 1.70
C TYR A 83 -24.09 -8.06 1.81
N ALA A 84 -24.72 -8.41 0.70
CA ALA A 84 -25.66 -9.52 0.65
C ALA A 84 -25.18 -10.56 -0.37
N ASP A 85 -25.19 -11.83 0.02
CA ASP A 85 -24.96 -12.95 -0.88
C ASP A 85 -25.94 -14.09 -0.61
N SER A 86 -25.73 -15.24 -1.28
CA SER A 86 -26.56 -16.44 -1.12
C SER A 86 -26.58 -17.01 0.31
N THR A 87 -25.64 -16.62 1.17
CA THR A 87 -25.49 -17.10 2.56
C THR A 87 -26.09 -16.15 3.59
N GLY A 88 -26.34 -14.88 3.23
CA GLY A 88 -26.95 -13.91 4.14
C GLY A 88 -26.63 -12.46 3.84
N VAL A 89 -27.02 -11.61 4.79
CA VAL A 89 -26.77 -10.17 4.77
C VAL A 89 -25.77 -9.85 5.89
N TYR A 90 -24.65 -9.23 5.53
CA TYR A 90 -23.56 -8.91 6.43
C TYR A 90 -23.35 -7.41 6.47
N LYS A 91 -23.08 -6.88 7.65
CA LYS A 91 -22.72 -5.48 7.84
C LYS A 91 -21.22 -5.37 8.12
N LEU A 92 -20.46 -4.89 7.15
CA LEU A 92 -19.02 -4.65 7.30
C LEU A 92 -18.81 -3.20 7.75
N LYS A 93 -18.04 -3.04 8.82
CA LYS A 93 -17.61 -1.72 9.27
C LYS A 93 -16.47 -1.24 8.37
N LEU A 94 -16.60 -0.04 7.82
CA LEU A 94 -15.55 0.58 7.01
C LEU A 94 -14.56 1.31 7.90
N ASP A 95 -13.29 1.03 7.69
CA ASP A 95 -12.21 1.84 8.23
C ASP A 95 -11.89 2.96 7.24
N LYS A 96 -12.28 4.19 7.60
CA LYS A 96 -12.08 5.36 6.74
C LYS A 96 -10.60 5.60 6.40
N ALA A 97 -9.68 5.30 7.32
CA ALA A 97 -8.25 5.43 7.08
C ALA A 97 -7.79 4.48 5.97
N LYS A 98 -8.18 3.20 6.05
CA LYS A 98 -7.86 2.20 5.02
C LYS A 98 -8.44 2.55 3.66
N HIS A 99 -9.55 3.27 3.65
CA HIS A 99 -10.21 3.67 2.40
C HIS A 99 -9.40 4.69 1.59
N TYR A 100 -8.67 5.60 2.27
CA TYR A 100 -7.74 6.53 1.63
C TYR A 100 -6.50 5.84 1.07
N ASP A 101 -6.07 4.74 1.70
CA ASP A 101 -4.92 3.95 1.28
C ASP A 101 -5.30 2.86 0.25
N ASN A 102 -6.53 2.86 -0.27
CA ASN A 102 -6.95 1.88 -1.26
C ASN A 102 -6.19 2.08 -2.58
N ILE A 103 -5.81 0.97 -3.20
CA ILE A 103 -4.99 0.95 -4.43
C ILE A 103 -5.70 1.65 -5.61
N THR A 104 -7.01 1.82 -5.54
CA THR A 104 -7.80 2.54 -6.54
C THR A 104 -8.90 3.37 -5.88
N THR A 105 -9.26 4.48 -6.50
CA THR A 105 -10.41 5.32 -6.08
C THR A 105 -11.72 4.90 -6.75
N ASP A 106 -11.64 4.09 -7.82
CA ASP A 106 -12.81 3.63 -8.57
C ASP A 106 -13.54 2.52 -7.82
N THR A 107 -14.78 2.78 -7.44
CA THR A 107 -15.63 1.87 -6.68
C THR A 107 -15.92 0.56 -7.43
N SER A 108 -16.10 0.62 -8.74
CA SER A 108 -16.37 -0.56 -9.58
C SER A 108 -15.14 -1.47 -9.65
N VAL A 109 -13.96 -0.87 -9.76
CA VAL A 109 -12.69 -1.60 -9.74
C VAL A 109 -12.44 -2.22 -8.36
N ARG A 110 -12.76 -1.52 -7.27
CA ARG A 110 -12.67 -2.08 -5.90
C ARG A 110 -13.53 -3.31 -5.73
N LEU A 111 -14.77 -3.26 -6.24
CA LEU A 111 -15.68 -4.39 -6.18
C LEU A 111 -15.17 -5.58 -7.00
N LEU A 112 -14.64 -5.32 -8.19
CA LEU A 112 -13.98 -6.34 -9.01
C LEU A 112 -12.82 -7.01 -8.27
N HIS A 113 -12.00 -6.23 -7.55
CA HIS A 113 -10.93 -6.77 -6.71
C HIS A 113 -11.47 -7.69 -5.62
N SER A 114 -12.55 -7.30 -4.91
CA SER A 114 -13.16 -8.13 -3.88
C SER A 114 -13.61 -9.49 -4.42
N VAL A 115 -14.21 -9.50 -5.61
CA VAL A 115 -14.67 -10.74 -6.26
C VAL A 115 -13.48 -11.59 -6.70
N ALA A 116 -12.53 -10.99 -7.42
CA ALA A 116 -11.37 -11.71 -7.97
C ALA A 116 -10.51 -12.36 -6.89
N PHE A 117 -10.31 -11.68 -5.76
CA PHE A 117 -9.45 -12.20 -4.68
C PHE A 117 -10.18 -13.09 -3.68
N LYS A 118 -11.51 -13.13 -3.71
CA LYS A 118 -12.29 -14.11 -2.95
C LYS A 118 -12.09 -15.52 -3.50
N GLU A 119 -12.09 -15.66 -4.82
CA GLU A 119 -11.93 -16.96 -5.48
C GLU A 119 -10.46 -17.39 -5.56
N HIS A 120 -9.59 -16.42 -5.83
CA HIS A 120 -8.16 -16.63 -5.98
C HIS A 120 -7.37 -15.66 -5.07
N PRO A 121 -7.10 -16.03 -3.81
CA PRO A 121 -6.35 -15.19 -2.87
C PRO A 121 -4.98 -14.76 -3.42
N ILE A 122 -4.54 -13.57 -3.02
CA ILE A 122 -3.22 -13.06 -3.37
C ILE A 122 -2.15 -14.00 -2.83
N GLN A 123 -1.24 -14.45 -3.70
CA GLN A 123 -0.07 -15.22 -3.33
C GLN A 123 1.11 -14.26 -3.12
N PRO A 124 1.58 -14.03 -1.87
CA PRO A 124 2.61 -13.04 -1.60
C PRO A 124 3.92 -13.29 -2.36
N ASP A 125 4.34 -14.54 -2.51
CA ASP A 125 5.57 -14.88 -3.23
C ASP A 125 5.48 -14.54 -4.72
N SER A 126 4.36 -14.88 -5.36
CA SER A 126 4.13 -14.59 -6.77
C SER A 126 4.10 -13.08 -7.03
N LEU A 127 3.31 -12.34 -6.24
CA LEU A 127 3.22 -10.89 -6.36
C LEU A 127 4.57 -10.21 -6.08
N ASN A 128 5.31 -10.68 -5.08
CA ASN A 128 6.62 -10.15 -4.72
C ASN A 128 7.64 -10.34 -5.85
N LEU A 129 7.58 -11.47 -6.54
CA LEU A 129 8.46 -11.74 -7.68
C LEU A 129 8.22 -10.75 -8.83
N ILE A 130 6.96 -10.46 -9.12
CA ILE A 130 6.58 -9.47 -10.14
C ILE A 130 6.99 -8.06 -9.67
N TRP A 131 6.77 -7.74 -8.39
CA TRP A 131 7.15 -6.46 -7.83
C TRP A 131 8.66 -6.21 -7.87
N LYS A 132 9.48 -7.21 -7.50
CA LYS A 132 10.95 -7.15 -7.63
C LYS A 132 11.39 -6.84 -9.06
N LYS A 133 10.72 -7.40 -10.05
CA LYS A 133 11.00 -7.09 -11.47
C LYS A 133 10.80 -5.60 -11.76
N TYR A 134 9.65 -5.03 -11.36
CA TYR A 134 9.36 -3.61 -11.59
C TYR A 134 10.24 -2.68 -10.76
N LEU A 135 10.63 -3.08 -9.53
CA LEU A 135 11.62 -2.35 -8.73
C LEU A 135 12.96 -2.25 -9.48
N ASN A 136 13.45 -3.37 -10.02
CA ASN A 136 14.69 -3.39 -10.80
C ASN A 136 14.60 -2.54 -12.07
N GLU A 137 13.47 -2.55 -12.77
CA GLU A 137 13.21 -1.68 -13.92
C GLU A 137 13.23 -0.19 -13.55
N SER A 138 12.84 0.15 -12.33
CA SER A 138 12.92 1.51 -11.77
C SER A 138 14.30 1.83 -11.15
N GLY A 139 15.29 0.93 -11.25
CA GLY A 139 16.62 1.13 -10.69
C GLY A 139 16.73 0.85 -9.17
N ILE A 140 15.70 0.28 -8.56
CA ILE A 140 15.67 -0.08 -7.13
C ILE A 140 16.09 -1.55 -6.99
N SER A 141 17.37 -1.78 -6.73
CA SER A 141 17.93 -3.13 -6.53
C SER A 141 18.01 -3.46 -5.02
N MET A 142 16.87 -3.77 -4.44
CA MET A 142 16.73 -4.04 -3.00
C MET A 142 15.97 -5.33 -2.77
N GLU A 143 16.22 -5.98 -1.63
CA GLU A 143 15.40 -7.11 -1.20
C GLU A 143 14.01 -6.61 -0.78
N ALA A 144 12.98 -7.29 -1.28
CA ALA A 144 11.59 -6.91 -1.08
C ALA A 144 10.77 -8.06 -0.51
N ALA A 145 9.83 -7.74 0.38
CA ALA A 145 8.88 -8.70 0.92
C ALA A 145 7.50 -8.08 1.08
N LEU A 146 6.49 -8.93 0.97
CA LEU A 146 5.09 -8.58 1.14
C LEU A 146 4.50 -9.37 2.32
N TYR A 147 3.62 -8.69 3.06
CA TYR A 147 2.73 -9.30 4.02
C TYR A 147 1.31 -8.94 3.63
N VAL A 148 0.48 -9.96 3.45
CA VAL A 148 -0.93 -9.82 3.04
C VAL A 148 -1.79 -10.28 4.20
N SER A 149 -2.71 -9.45 4.63
CA SER A 149 -3.76 -9.82 5.57
C SER A 149 -5.13 -9.66 4.91
N VAL A 150 -6.01 -10.60 5.18
CA VAL A 150 -7.38 -10.61 4.66
C VAL A 150 -8.33 -10.74 5.84
N VAL A 151 -9.28 -9.84 5.90
CA VAL A 151 -10.37 -9.87 6.87
C VAL A 151 -11.58 -10.50 6.19
N ASP A 152 -12.08 -11.59 6.75
CA ASP A 152 -13.29 -12.22 6.23
C ASP A 152 -14.57 -11.52 6.70
N ARG A 153 -15.73 -12.04 6.31
CA ARG A 153 -17.04 -11.48 6.64
C ARG A 153 -17.40 -11.57 8.11
N LEU A 154 -16.78 -12.48 8.84
CA LEU A 154 -16.96 -12.68 10.28
C LEU A 154 -16.02 -11.80 11.10
N GLY A 155 -15.06 -11.14 10.43
CA GLY A 155 -14.02 -10.33 11.04
C GLY A 155 -12.78 -11.14 11.42
N ASP A 156 -12.72 -12.41 11.00
CA ASP A 156 -11.52 -13.24 11.21
C ASP A 156 -10.42 -12.79 10.24
N VAL A 157 -9.20 -12.73 10.76
CA VAL A 157 -8.04 -12.28 10.00
C VAL A 157 -7.16 -13.45 9.62
N THR A 158 -6.99 -13.65 8.33
CA THR A 158 -5.98 -14.57 7.78
C THR A 158 -4.81 -13.80 7.24
N SER A 159 -3.60 -14.33 7.35
CA SER A 159 -2.41 -13.65 6.83
C SER A 159 -1.44 -14.62 6.18
N ALA A 160 -0.77 -14.12 5.15
CA ALA A 160 0.31 -14.80 4.46
C ALA A 160 1.46 -13.83 4.21
N SER A 161 2.69 -14.33 4.17
CA SER A 161 3.87 -13.53 3.88
C SER A 161 4.76 -14.23 2.88
N THR A 162 5.65 -13.47 2.23
CA THR A 162 6.70 -14.06 1.40
C THR A 162 7.57 -15.01 2.22
N SER A 163 8.07 -16.06 1.58
CA SER A 163 8.81 -17.16 2.21
C SER A 163 10.06 -16.71 3.00
N TYR A 164 10.58 -15.53 2.69
CA TYR A 164 11.72 -14.90 3.37
C TYR A 164 11.30 -13.97 4.52
N SER A 165 10.43 -14.43 5.41
CA SER A 165 9.82 -13.58 6.45
C SER A 165 10.76 -13.20 7.61
N GLU A 166 11.89 -13.90 7.81
CA GLU A 166 12.76 -13.62 8.97
C GLU A 166 13.42 -12.24 8.94
N TRP A 167 13.81 -11.78 7.76
CA TRP A 167 14.41 -10.46 7.61
C TRP A 167 13.39 -9.30 7.73
N ARG A 168 12.08 -9.58 7.71
CA ARG A 168 11.02 -8.59 7.93
C ARG A 168 11.20 -7.80 9.24
N LYS A 169 11.82 -8.40 10.26
CA LYS A 169 12.15 -7.72 11.53
C LYS A 169 13.15 -6.59 11.34
N PHE A 170 13.94 -6.62 10.29
CA PHE A 170 15.01 -5.66 9.98
C PHE A 170 14.68 -4.78 8.76
N SER A 171 13.55 -5.02 8.12
CA SER A 171 13.16 -4.30 6.90
C SER A 171 12.31 -3.08 7.25
N ASN A 172 12.49 -2.04 6.46
CA ASN A 172 11.69 -0.84 6.63
C ASN A 172 10.36 -0.98 5.88
N LEU A 173 9.26 -0.72 6.58
CA LEU A 173 7.94 -0.57 5.98
C LEU A 173 7.99 0.61 5.00
N VAL A 174 7.65 0.34 3.75
CA VAL A 174 7.67 1.35 2.68
C VAL A 174 6.30 1.97 2.52
N PHE A 175 5.27 1.13 2.37
CA PHE A 175 3.89 1.56 2.27
C PHE A 175 2.94 0.47 2.73
N ILE A 176 1.69 0.87 2.95
CA ILE A 176 0.53 0.00 3.16
C ILE A 176 -0.47 0.36 2.09
N VAL A 177 -1.11 -0.63 1.46
CA VAL A 177 -2.23 -0.43 0.55
C VAL A 177 -3.37 -1.34 0.94
N SER A 178 -4.57 -0.81 0.83
CA SER A 178 -5.81 -1.56 1.00
C SER A 178 -6.39 -1.93 -0.36
N ILE A 179 -7.04 -3.08 -0.46
CA ILE A 179 -7.60 -3.61 -1.70
C ILE A 179 -8.99 -4.13 -1.39
N GLY A 180 -9.89 -4.01 -2.37
CA GLY A 180 -11.27 -4.43 -2.24
C GLY A 180 -12.22 -3.30 -1.87
N TYR A 181 -13.51 -3.60 -1.97
CA TYR A 181 -14.57 -2.63 -1.76
C TYR A 181 -14.67 -2.17 -0.30
N ALA A 182 -14.57 -3.11 0.64
CA ALA A 182 -14.56 -2.85 2.07
C ALA A 182 -13.15 -2.72 2.66
N CYS A 183 -12.11 -2.63 1.81
CA CYS A 183 -10.71 -2.66 2.24
C CYS A 183 -10.37 -3.92 3.03
N GLU A 184 -10.97 -5.05 2.65
CA GLU A 184 -10.84 -6.34 3.31
C GLU A 184 -9.47 -6.97 3.15
N ILE A 185 -8.69 -6.54 2.17
CA ILE A 185 -7.32 -7.00 1.96
C ILE A 185 -6.38 -5.84 2.23
N GLU A 186 -5.34 -6.09 3.02
CA GLU A 186 -4.27 -5.15 3.31
C GLU A 186 -2.94 -5.76 2.93
N VAL A 187 -2.16 -5.01 2.15
CA VAL A 187 -0.80 -5.42 1.76
C VAL A 187 0.20 -4.43 2.37
N MET A 188 1.09 -4.96 3.19
CA MET A 188 2.23 -4.24 3.73
C MET A 188 3.49 -4.60 2.94
N ALA A 189 4.15 -3.60 2.41
CA ALA A 189 5.35 -3.76 1.58
C ALA A 189 6.60 -3.31 2.35
N TYR A 190 7.63 -4.14 2.30
CA TYR A 190 8.89 -3.94 2.99
C TYR A 190 10.05 -3.97 2.01
N LEU A 191 11.00 -3.05 2.17
CA LEU A 191 12.29 -3.06 1.50
C LEU A 191 13.41 -3.15 2.53
N HIS A 192 14.44 -3.92 2.20
CA HIS A 192 15.66 -4.01 2.98
C HIS A 192 16.75 -3.18 2.30
N TYR A 193 17.20 -2.09 2.97
CA TYR A 193 18.25 -1.17 2.53
C TYR A 193 19.21 -0.83 3.65
#